data_70ade56ff2e3f0ecb81fd32c58734ab5
#
_entry.id   70ade56ff2e3f0ecb81fd32c58734ab5
#
_cell.length_a   1.000
_cell.length_b   1.000
_cell.length_c   1.000
_cell.angle_alpha   90.00
_cell.angle_beta   90.00
_cell.angle_gamma   90.00
#
_symmetry.space_group_name_H-M   'P 1'
#
loop_
_entity.id
_entity.type
_entity.pdbx_description
1 polymer ?
#
loop_
_entity_poly.entity_id
_entity_poly.type
_entity_poly.pdbx_seq_one_letter_code
_entity_poly.pdbx_strand_id
1 'polypeptide(L)'
;MNRKEIVIALLSGVMLFVVAMIRPVQYAAEATFFVPLTLLEKQIEQNGIGFGSPIEVDAHIELMQSPVVLKTIEQRFDEPFSLSVRKTRNGAVAVEVRSEAADLSAAVANHAVAVTDSIKQSMLRQNVGMSFDVMAERKFALQAEERALRMALDSLRFAAQSDSLAYAALIFRKERQYGTAVVELTNAERKLEELKSYKDAPAPKSYSISPAMPVEKPVGLPAWVIGILGAVLIGGGLKVWTASTS
;
A
#
# COMPACT_ATOMS: atom_id res chain seq x y z
N MET A 1 -57.75 2.08 8.55
CA MET A 1 -56.87 1.14 9.23
C MET A 1 -57.64 0.52 10.36
N ASN A 2 -57.73 -0.81 10.36
CA ASN A 2 -58.49 -1.54 11.39
C ASN A 2 -57.72 -1.49 12.75
N ARG A 3 -58.42 -1.49 13.89
CA ARG A 3 -57.76 -1.49 15.24
C ARG A 3 -56.69 -2.54 15.34
N LYS A 4 -56.89 -3.73 14.76
CA LYS A 4 -55.89 -4.82 14.75
C LYS A 4 -54.60 -4.46 13.97
N GLU A 5 -54.72 -3.79 12.87
CA GLU A 5 -53.57 -3.36 12.04
C GLU A 5 -52.73 -2.31 12.76
N ILE A 6 -53.34 -1.38 13.48
CA ILE A 6 -52.66 -0.38 14.32
C ILE A 6 -51.87 -1.07 15.44
N VAL A 7 -52.47 -2.05 16.12
CA VAL A 7 -51.80 -2.78 17.18
C VAL A 7 -50.60 -3.59 16.66
N ILE A 8 -50.73 -4.25 15.54
CA ILE A 8 -49.61 -5.00 14.92
C ILE A 8 -48.45 -4.06 14.52
N ALA A 9 -48.77 -2.93 13.90
CA ALA A 9 -47.75 -1.93 13.51
C ALA A 9 -47.02 -1.35 14.72
N LEU A 10 -47.74 -1.06 15.81
CA LEU A 10 -47.15 -0.57 17.06
C LEU A 10 -46.26 -1.64 17.72
N LEU A 11 -46.75 -2.87 17.85
CA LEU A 11 -45.97 -3.97 18.41
C LEU A 11 -44.69 -4.23 17.63
N SER A 12 -44.76 -4.18 16.29
CA SER A 12 -43.60 -4.35 15.43
C SER A 12 -42.61 -3.19 15.57
N GLY A 13 -43.09 -1.97 15.71
CA GLY A 13 -42.24 -0.79 15.96
C GLY A 13 -41.52 -0.88 17.31
N VAL A 14 -42.25 -1.33 18.37
CA VAL A 14 -41.65 -1.56 19.70
C VAL A 14 -40.62 -2.68 19.65
N MET A 15 -40.88 -3.77 18.95
CA MET A 15 -39.93 -4.87 18.79
C MET A 15 -38.65 -4.41 18.06
N LEU A 16 -38.77 -3.66 16.97
CA LEU A 16 -37.63 -3.10 16.27
C LEU A 16 -36.84 -2.08 17.10
N PHE A 17 -37.54 -1.27 17.91
CA PHE A 17 -36.90 -0.36 18.86
C PHE A 17 -36.07 -1.10 19.88
N VAL A 18 -36.62 -2.18 20.49
CA VAL A 18 -35.92 -3.01 21.46
C VAL A 18 -34.68 -3.68 20.82
N VAL A 19 -34.82 -4.24 19.62
CA VAL A 19 -33.69 -4.82 18.88
C VAL A 19 -32.64 -3.77 18.58
N ALA A 20 -33.05 -2.55 18.21
CA ALA A 20 -32.12 -1.44 17.95
C ALA A 20 -31.39 -0.94 19.21
N MET A 21 -32.05 -1.00 20.38
CA MET A 21 -31.43 -0.66 21.68
C MET A 21 -30.38 -1.68 22.15
N ILE A 22 -30.53 -2.95 21.77
CA ILE A 22 -29.58 -4.02 22.15
C ILE A 22 -28.33 -3.98 21.26
N ARG A 23 -28.39 -3.34 20.08
CA ARG A 23 -27.21 -3.24 19.22
C ARG A 23 -26.16 -2.34 19.86
N PRO A 24 -24.87 -2.78 19.88
CA PRO A 24 -23.79 -1.93 20.38
C PRO A 24 -23.69 -0.65 19.55
N VAL A 25 -23.49 0.45 20.23
CA VAL A 25 -23.26 1.77 19.60
C VAL A 25 -21.91 1.72 18.92
N GLN A 26 -21.84 2.13 17.67
CA GLN A 26 -20.60 2.17 16.91
C GLN A 26 -20.16 3.60 16.64
N TYR A 27 -18.87 3.83 16.75
CA TYR A 27 -18.20 5.07 16.40
C TYR A 27 -17.32 4.85 15.18
N ALA A 28 -17.27 5.81 14.26
CA ALA A 28 -16.40 5.75 13.09
C ALA A 28 -15.38 6.88 13.14
N ALA A 29 -14.12 6.53 12.92
CA ALA A 29 -13.05 7.50 12.72
C ALA A 29 -12.39 7.27 11.37
N GLU A 30 -12.04 8.34 10.66
CA GLU A 30 -11.43 8.29 9.34
C GLU A 30 -10.07 8.99 9.35
N ALA A 31 -9.05 8.30 8.82
CA ALA A 31 -7.75 8.88 8.50
C ALA A 31 -7.63 9.03 6.98
N THR A 32 -7.13 10.17 6.52
CA THR A 32 -6.90 10.42 5.09
C THR A 32 -5.46 10.81 4.83
N PHE A 33 -4.84 10.20 3.81
CA PHE A 33 -3.44 10.43 3.47
C PHE A 33 -3.17 10.24 1.98
N PHE A 34 -2.07 10.81 1.48
CA PHE A 34 -1.52 10.48 0.16
C PHE A 34 -0.44 9.42 0.29
N VAL A 35 -0.47 8.47 -0.62
CA VAL A 35 0.60 7.47 -0.78
C VAL A 35 1.80 8.16 -1.42
N PRO A 36 3.02 8.03 -0.87
CA PRO A 36 4.21 8.58 -1.48
C PRO A 36 4.60 7.81 -2.74
N LEU A 37 5.21 8.50 -3.68
CA LEU A 37 5.82 7.89 -4.85
C LEU A 37 7.02 7.06 -4.41
N THR A 38 7.02 5.77 -4.73
CA THR A 38 8.08 4.82 -4.35
C THR A 38 8.91 4.31 -5.52
N LEU A 39 8.47 4.57 -6.76
CA LEU A 39 9.23 4.25 -7.96
C LEU A 39 10.42 5.22 -8.08
N LEU A 40 11.59 4.66 -7.91
CA LEU A 40 12.87 5.32 -7.83
C LEU A 40 13.18 6.25 -9.01
N GLU A 41 12.99 5.75 -10.23
CA GLU A 41 13.22 6.53 -11.45
C GLU A 41 12.34 7.78 -11.49
N LYS A 42 11.08 7.67 -11.08
CA LYS A 42 10.16 8.80 -11.03
C LYS A 42 10.44 9.78 -9.91
N GLN A 43 11.01 9.33 -8.80
CA GLN A 43 11.45 10.24 -7.73
C GLN A 43 12.57 11.16 -8.20
N ILE A 44 13.50 10.63 -8.99
CA ILE A 44 14.60 11.42 -9.56
C ILE A 44 14.08 12.43 -10.60
N GLU A 45 13.18 11.99 -11.49
CA GLU A 45 12.56 12.85 -12.50
C GLU A 45 11.74 14.01 -11.91
N GLN A 46 11.12 13.78 -10.73
CA GLN A 46 10.23 14.75 -10.05
C GLN A 46 10.91 15.49 -8.89
N ASN A 47 12.24 15.53 -8.81
CA ASN A 47 13.00 16.16 -7.71
C ASN A 47 12.61 15.65 -6.29
N GLY A 48 12.26 14.39 -6.19
CA GLY A 48 12.06 13.69 -4.91
C GLY A 48 10.72 13.92 -4.22
N ILE A 49 9.82 14.75 -4.74
CA ILE A 49 8.51 15.03 -4.16
C ILE A 49 7.43 14.64 -5.15
N GLY A 50 6.69 13.57 -4.83
CA GLY A 50 5.59 13.12 -5.68
C GLY A 50 4.59 12.23 -4.95
N PHE A 51 3.34 12.30 -5.40
CA PHE A 51 2.30 11.38 -4.95
C PHE A 51 2.34 10.10 -5.78
N GLY A 52 2.01 8.98 -5.15
CA GLY A 52 1.99 7.68 -5.80
C GLY A 52 1.08 7.66 -7.03
N SER A 53 1.50 6.93 -8.03
CA SER A 53 0.69 6.65 -9.22
C SER A 53 -0.59 5.90 -8.84
N PRO A 54 -1.64 5.91 -9.67
CA PRO A 54 -2.86 5.15 -9.41
C PRO A 54 -2.60 3.68 -9.04
N ILE A 55 -1.62 3.05 -9.67
CA ILE A 55 -1.22 1.65 -9.41
C ILE A 55 -0.60 1.51 -8.00
N GLU A 56 0.25 2.45 -7.59
CA GLU A 56 0.84 2.44 -6.25
C GLU A 56 -0.20 2.68 -5.15
N VAL A 57 -1.19 3.52 -5.43
CA VAL A 57 -2.32 3.75 -4.51
C VAL A 57 -3.16 2.49 -4.38
N ASP A 58 -3.49 1.83 -5.48
CA ASP A 58 -4.28 0.61 -5.48
C ASP A 58 -3.53 -0.54 -4.78
N ALA A 59 -2.23 -0.71 -5.06
CA ALA A 59 -1.38 -1.68 -4.35
C ALA A 59 -1.26 -1.38 -2.85
N HIS A 60 -1.23 -0.10 -2.45
CA HIS A 60 -1.21 0.29 -1.04
C HIS A 60 -2.53 -0.07 -0.34
N ILE A 61 -3.67 0.12 -1.01
CA ILE A 61 -4.99 -0.27 -0.50
C ILE A 61 -5.07 -1.78 -0.32
N GLU A 62 -4.61 -2.57 -1.29
CA GLU A 62 -4.54 -4.03 -1.19
C GLU A 62 -3.66 -4.48 -0.03
N LEU A 63 -2.50 -3.82 0.16
CA LEU A 63 -1.61 -4.11 1.28
C LEU A 63 -2.30 -3.83 2.62
N MET A 64 -3.01 -2.70 2.77
CA MET A 64 -3.75 -2.37 3.99
C MET A 64 -4.86 -3.37 4.31
N GLN A 65 -5.49 -3.94 3.31
CA GLN A 65 -6.53 -4.95 3.45
C GLN A 65 -5.96 -6.38 3.58
N SER A 66 -4.65 -6.53 3.49
CA SER A 66 -4.01 -7.84 3.55
C SER A 66 -4.12 -8.48 4.94
N PRO A 67 -4.20 -9.82 5.02
CA PRO A 67 -4.24 -10.53 6.29
C PRO A 67 -3.04 -10.23 7.21
N VAL A 68 -1.90 -9.88 6.64
CA VAL A 68 -0.68 -9.55 7.39
C VAL A 68 -0.87 -8.26 8.18
N VAL A 69 -1.39 -7.21 7.54
CA VAL A 69 -1.68 -5.92 8.19
C VAL A 69 -2.78 -6.10 9.22
N LEU A 70 -3.90 -6.73 8.85
CA LEU A 70 -5.04 -6.94 9.75
C LEU A 70 -4.63 -7.70 11.01
N LYS A 71 -3.90 -8.82 10.86
CA LYS A 71 -3.39 -9.59 11.99
C LYS A 71 -2.46 -8.79 12.89
N THR A 72 -1.62 -7.93 12.32
CA THR A 72 -0.70 -7.07 13.09
C THR A 72 -1.48 -6.03 13.90
N ILE A 73 -2.58 -5.50 13.35
CA ILE A 73 -3.46 -4.58 14.06
C ILE A 73 -4.20 -5.31 15.18
N GLU A 74 -4.80 -6.48 14.90
CA GLU A 74 -5.51 -7.33 15.87
C GLU A 74 -4.61 -7.76 17.04
N GLN A 75 -3.32 -7.98 16.81
CA GLN A 75 -2.36 -8.29 17.89
C GLN A 75 -2.16 -7.16 18.89
N ARG A 76 -2.48 -5.94 18.52
CA ARG A 76 -2.33 -4.74 19.37
C ARG A 76 -3.64 -4.31 20.02
N PHE A 77 -4.75 -4.57 19.36
CA PHE A 77 -6.08 -4.17 19.81
C PHE A 77 -6.96 -5.41 19.94
N ASP A 78 -7.25 -5.78 21.18
CA ASP A 78 -8.05 -7.00 21.50
C ASP A 78 -9.56 -6.78 21.26
N GLU A 79 -10.00 -5.53 21.14
CA GLU A 79 -11.40 -5.18 20.98
C GLU A 79 -11.84 -5.28 19.50
N PRO A 80 -13.09 -5.68 19.23
CA PRO A 80 -13.59 -5.84 17.88
C PRO A 80 -13.68 -4.50 17.14
N PHE A 81 -13.19 -4.49 15.91
CA PHE A 81 -13.28 -3.35 15.00
C PHE A 81 -13.57 -3.81 13.57
N SER A 82 -14.07 -2.91 12.75
CA SER A 82 -14.13 -3.11 11.30
C SER A 82 -13.33 -2.03 10.59
N LEU A 83 -12.49 -2.44 9.62
CA LEU A 83 -11.64 -1.56 8.85
C LEU A 83 -12.10 -1.55 7.39
N SER A 84 -12.30 -0.37 6.83
CA SER A 84 -12.63 -0.15 5.43
C SER A 84 -11.65 0.84 4.82
N VAL A 85 -11.08 0.50 3.67
CA VAL A 85 -10.11 1.34 2.96
C VAL A 85 -10.66 1.68 1.59
N ARG A 86 -10.62 2.95 1.22
CA ARG A 86 -11.14 3.43 -0.06
C ARG A 86 -10.26 4.51 -0.67
N LYS A 87 -10.27 4.59 -1.99
CA LYS A 87 -9.67 5.70 -2.72
C LYS A 87 -10.62 6.87 -2.80
N THR A 88 -10.13 8.06 -2.55
CA THR A 88 -10.90 9.29 -2.72
C THR A 88 -10.86 9.76 -4.17
N ARG A 89 -11.76 10.68 -4.55
CA ARG A 89 -11.77 11.26 -5.91
C ARG A 89 -10.47 11.98 -6.28
N ASN A 90 -9.74 12.48 -5.28
CA ASN A 90 -8.50 13.22 -5.47
C ASN A 90 -7.25 12.32 -5.40
N GLY A 91 -7.40 10.98 -5.40
CA GLY A 91 -6.29 10.04 -5.36
C GLY A 91 -5.68 9.81 -3.98
N ALA A 92 -6.23 10.40 -2.92
CA ALA A 92 -5.87 10.07 -1.55
C ALA A 92 -6.50 8.73 -1.11
N VAL A 93 -5.96 8.13 -0.06
CA VAL A 93 -6.53 6.95 0.59
C VAL A 93 -7.24 7.40 1.87
N ALA A 94 -8.46 6.92 2.06
CA ALA A 94 -9.25 7.11 3.27
C ALA A 94 -9.42 5.76 3.97
N VAL A 95 -9.07 5.72 5.24
CA VAL A 95 -9.19 4.55 6.13
C VAL A 95 -10.24 4.86 7.17
N GLU A 96 -11.38 4.18 7.08
CA GLU A 96 -12.47 4.27 8.05
C GLU A 96 -12.44 3.05 8.96
N VAL A 97 -12.43 3.30 10.25
CA VAL A 97 -12.52 2.25 11.28
C VAL A 97 -13.76 2.49 12.12
N ARG A 98 -14.51 1.41 12.36
CA ARG A 98 -15.66 1.40 13.25
C ARG A 98 -15.42 0.46 14.41
N SER A 99 -15.71 0.93 15.62
CA SER A 99 -15.65 0.14 16.87
C SER A 99 -16.67 0.66 17.88
N GLU A 100 -16.76 0.01 19.03
CA GLU A 100 -17.66 0.42 20.11
C GLU A 100 -17.16 1.63 20.90
N ALA A 101 -15.88 2.01 20.76
CA ALA A 101 -15.28 3.16 21.39
C ALA A 101 -14.69 4.15 20.37
N ALA A 102 -14.96 5.45 20.52
CA ALA A 102 -14.49 6.48 19.62
C ALA A 102 -12.96 6.57 19.59
N ASP A 103 -12.32 6.49 20.76
CA ASP A 103 -10.86 6.53 20.89
C ASP A 103 -10.20 5.33 20.22
N LEU A 104 -10.80 4.15 20.36
CA LEU A 104 -10.33 2.93 19.72
C LEU A 104 -10.41 3.05 18.20
N SER A 105 -11.53 3.54 17.64
CA SER A 105 -11.66 3.73 16.20
C SER A 105 -10.56 4.62 15.64
N ALA A 106 -10.27 5.75 16.31
CA ALA A 106 -9.21 6.67 15.90
C ALA A 106 -7.82 6.07 16.06
N ALA A 107 -7.55 5.37 17.17
CA ALA A 107 -6.27 4.72 17.43
C ALA A 107 -5.98 3.63 16.40
N VAL A 108 -6.95 2.77 16.09
CA VAL A 108 -6.82 1.71 15.08
C VAL A 108 -6.61 2.28 13.70
N ALA A 109 -7.35 3.32 13.28
CA ALA A 109 -7.19 3.95 11.97
C ALA A 109 -5.78 4.53 11.78
N ASN A 110 -5.28 5.28 12.76
CA ASN A 110 -3.92 5.83 12.71
C ASN A 110 -2.85 4.74 12.76
N HIS A 111 -3.07 3.69 13.54
CA HIS A 111 -2.15 2.57 13.63
C HIS A 111 -2.10 1.76 12.33
N ALA A 112 -3.23 1.57 11.65
CA ALA A 112 -3.30 0.88 10.37
C ALA A 112 -2.40 1.56 9.31
N VAL A 113 -2.41 2.89 9.25
CA VAL A 113 -1.51 3.66 8.37
C VAL A 113 -0.05 3.40 8.74
N ALA A 114 0.30 3.50 10.01
CA ALA A 114 1.67 3.32 10.49
C ALA A 114 2.21 1.89 10.25
N VAL A 115 1.39 0.86 10.47
CA VAL A 115 1.75 -0.54 10.23
C VAL A 115 1.97 -0.78 8.75
N THR A 116 1.07 -0.28 7.90
CA THR A 116 1.20 -0.44 6.44
C THR A 116 2.47 0.23 5.92
N ASP A 117 2.78 1.44 6.37
CA ASP A 117 4.03 2.11 6.04
C ASP A 117 5.25 1.29 6.49
N SER A 118 5.22 0.70 7.68
CA SER A 118 6.32 -0.13 8.20
C SER A 118 6.53 -1.40 7.38
N ILE A 119 5.45 -2.07 7.00
CA ILE A 119 5.50 -3.28 6.16
C ILE A 119 6.01 -2.91 4.76
N LYS A 120 5.46 -1.85 4.14
CA LYS A 120 5.92 -1.35 2.85
C LYS A 120 7.40 -1.01 2.86
N GLN A 121 7.87 -0.34 3.91
CA GLN A 121 9.28 -0.01 4.10
C GLN A 121 10.15 -1.26 4.18
N SER A 122 9.70 -2.29 4.91
CA SER A 122 10.42 -3.57 5.00
C SER A 122 10.53 -4.25 3.64
N MET A 123 9.43 -4.30 2.87
CA MET A 123 9.42 -4.87 1.51
C MET A 123 10.35 -4.11 0.56
N LEU A 124 10.35 -2.79 0.60
CA LEU A 124 11.24 -1.96 -0.23
C LEU A 124 12.71 -2.21 0.12
N ARG A 125 13.06 -2.25 1.41
CA ARG A 125 14.43 -2.57 1.85
C ARG A 125 14.87 -3.95 1.41
N GLN A 126 14.00 -4.94 1.49
CA GLN A 126 14.30 -6.29 1.04
C GLN A 126 14.57 -6.33 -0.47
N ASN A 127 13.71 -5.69 -1.27
CA ASN A 127 13.86 -5.63 -2.73
C ASN A 127 15.14 -4.90 -3.16
N VAL A 128 15.42 -3.75 -2.53
CA VAL A 128 16.67 -3.01 -2.77
C VAL A 128 17.88 -3.84 -2.35
N GLY A 129 17.81 -4.55 -1.21
CA GLY A 129 18.87 -5.43 -0.75
C GLY A 129 19.17 -6.54 -1.76
N MET A 130 18.14 -7.26 -2.24
CA MET A 130 18.33 -8.31 -3.25
C MET A 130 18.91 -7.76 -4.56
N SER A 131 18.43 -6.60 -5.02
CA SER A 131 18.94 -5.95 -6.23
C SER A 131 20.40 -5.51 -6.06
N PHE A 132 20.78 -5.05 -4.88
CA PHE A 132 22.14 -4.69 -4.53
C PHE A 132 23.07 -5.91 -4.60
N ASP A 133 22.66 -7.02 -3.99
CA ASP A 133 23.45 -8.25 -3.95
C ASP A 133 23.68 -8.81 -5.37
N VAL A 134 22.65 -8.89 -6.20
CA VAL A 134 22.76 -9.31 -7.61
C VAL A 134 23.67 -8.38 -8.41
N MET A 135 23.60 -7.07 -8.18
CA MET A 135 24.46 -6.12 -8.87
C MET A 135 25.91 -6.18 -8.38
N ALA A 136 26.14 -6.48 -7.09
CA ALA A 136 27.46 -6.70 -6.55
C ALA A 136 28.14 -7.94 -7.17
N GLU A 137 27.41 -9.06 -7.29
CA GLU A 137 27.91 -10.25 -7.97
C GLU A 137 28.27 -9.98 -9.43
N ARG A 138 27.38 -9.25 -10.15
CA ARG A 138 27.64 -8.84 -11.55
C ARG A 138 28.90 -7.97 -11.66
N LYS A 139 29.10 -7.02 -10.74
CA LYS A 139 30.33 -6.21 -10.69
C LYS A 139 31.56 -7.08 -10.56
N PHE A 140 31.57 -8.05 -9.63
CA PHE A 140 32.71 -8.97 -9.46
C PHE A 140 33.00 -9.78 -10.71
N ALA A 141 31.94 -10.28 -11.40
CA ALA A 141 32.10 -11.00 -12.65
C ALA A 141 32.72 -10.13 -13.74
N LEU A 142 32.23 -8.90 -13.90
CA LEU A 142 32.75 -7.93 -14.87
C LEU A 142 34.19 -7.50 -14.57
N GLN A 143 34.56 -7.36 -13.30
CA GLN A 143 35.95 -7.09 -12.90
C GLN A 143 36.88 -8.26 -13.23
N ALA A 144 36.42 -9.50 -13.11
CA ALA A 144 37.19 -10.67 -13.50
C ALA A 144 37.37 -10.73 -15.02
N GLU A 145 36.32 -10.44 -15.80
CA GLU A 145 36.35 -10.38 -17.25
C GLU A 145 37.29 -9.27 -17.74
N GLU A 146 37.18 -8.06 -17.20
CA GLU A 146 38.09 -6.93 -17.51
C GLU A 146 39.55 -7.31 -17.32
N ARG A 147 39.87 -7.92 -16.16
CA ARG A 147 41.25 -8.39 -15.87
C ARG A 147 41.74 -9.46 -16.85
N ALA A 148 40.88 -10.41 -17.21
CA ALA A 148 41.22 -11.46 -18.17
C ALA A 148 41.49 -10.89 -19.57
N LEU A 149 40.65 -9.95 -20.01
CA LEU A 149 40.82 -9.28 -21.29
C LEU A 149 42.08 -8.39 -21.34
N ARG A 150 42.40 -7.70 -20.26
CA ARG A 150 43.62 -6.92 -20.10
C ARG A 150 44.86 -7.80 -20.20
N MET A 151 44.89 -8.90 -19.46
CA MET A 151 46.02 -9.88 -19.51
C MET A 151 46.17 -10.47 -20.94
N ALA A 152 45.07 -10.80 -21.60
CA ALA A 152 45.07 -11.31 -22.97
C ALA A 152 45.59 -10.26 -23.96
N LEU A 153 45.25 -9.01 -23.79
CA LEU A 153 45.75 -7.89 -24.61
C LEU A 153 47.26 -7.70 -24.41
N ASP A 154 47.74 -7.71 -23.16
CA ASP A 154 49.16 -7.56 -22.88
C ASP A 154 49.99 -8.73 -23.47
N SER A 155 49.48 -9.97 -23.39
CA SER A 155 50.10 -11.15 -24.01
C SER A 155 50.14 -11.04 -25.54
N LEU A 156 49.08 -10.57 -26.18
CA LEU A 156 49.00 -10.36 -27.63
C LEU A 156 49.96 -9.24 -28.11
N ARG A 157 50.00 -8.14 -27.33
CA ARG A 157 50.95 -7.03 -27.62
C ARG A 157 52.41 -7.45 -27.50
N PHE A 158 52.70 -8.30 -26.51
CA PHE A 158 54.05 -8.88 -26.39
C PHE A 158 54.39 -9.79 -27.58
N ALA A 159 53.47 -10.67 -27.99
CA ALA A 159 53.66 -11.55 -29.14
C ALA A 159 53.79 -10.76 -30.46
N ALA A 160 53.10 -9.62 -30.60
CA ALA A 160 53.14 -8.75 -31.77
C ALA A 160 54.47 -8.03 -31.94
N GLN A 161 55.36 -8.07 -30.94
CA GLN A 161 56.74 -7.52 -31.11
C GLN A 161 57.53 -8.31 -32.14
N SER A 162 57.24 -9.62 -32.35
CA SER A 162 57.88 -10.46 -33.34
C SER A 162 57.20 -10.44 -34.71
N ASP A 163 55.89 -10.29 -34.78
CA ASP A 163 55.13 -10.23 -36.02
C ASP A 163 53.86 -9.36 -35.83
N SER A 164 53.98 -8.06 -36.03
CA SER A 164 52.90 -7.11 -35.75
C SER A 164 51.67 -7.26 -36.67
N LEU A 165 51.90 -7.73 -37.91
CA LEU A 165 50.84 -7.85 -38.92
C LEU A 165 49.90 -9.06 -38.61
N ALA A 166 50.49 -10.18 -38.16
CA ALA A 166 49.73 -11.35 -37.83
C ALA A 166 48.78 -11.15 -36.60
N TYR A 167 49.19 -10.32 -35.67
CA TYR A 167 48.43 -10.09 -34.44
C TYR A 167 47.49 -8.87 -34.47
N ALA A 168 47.65 -7.96 -35.45
CA ALA A 168 46.87 -6.68 -35.51
C ALA A 168 45.35 -6.86 -35.42
N ALA A 169 44.80 -7.78 -36.20
CA ALA A 169 43.37 -8.05 -36.19
C ALA A 169 42.85 -8.62 -34.86
N LEU A 170 43.66 -9.47 -34.21
CA LEU A 170 43.35 -10.07 -32.88
C LEU A 170 43.36 -9.00 -31.77
N ILE A 171 44.41 -8.16 -31.81
CA ILE A 171 44.54 -7.04 -30.86
C ILE A 171 43.34 -6.10 -30.99
N PHE A 172 43.00 -5.66 -32.22
CA PHE A 172 41.86 -4.78 -32.45
C PHE A 172 40.54 -5.37 -31.91
N ARG A 173 40.31 -6.67 -32.19
CA ARG A 173 39.14 -7.36 -31.69
C ARG A 173 39.09 -7.40 -30.16
N LYS A 174 40.22 -7.70 -29.50
CA LYS A 174 40.35 -7.75 -28.05
C LYS A 174 40.23 -6.38 -27.40
N GLU A 175 40.79 -5.33 -28.02
CA GLU A 175 40.62 -3.94 -27.56
C GLU A 175 39.15 -3.51 -27.57
N ARG A 176 38.40 -3.89 -28.61
CA ARG A 176 36.96 -3.62 -28.65
C ARG A 176 36.20 -4.35 -27.54
N GLN A 177 36.53 -5.63 -27.30
CA GLN A 177 35.92 -6.40 -26.20
C GLN A 177 36.27 -5.77 -24.85
N TYR A 178 37.51 -5.39 -24.63
CA TYR A 178 37.95 -4.70 -23.42
C TYR A 178 37.24 -3.38 -23.21
N GLY A 179 37.10 -2.55 -24.23
CA GLY A 179 36.36 -1.30 -24.17
C GLY A 179 34.90 -1.51 -23.74
N THR A 180 34.24 -2.52 -24.32
CA THR A 180 32.87 -2.89 -23.90
C THR A 180 32.78 -3.32 -22.44
N ALA A 181 33.70 -4.19 -21.99
CA ALA A 181 33.73 -4.66 -20.61
C ALA A 181 33.97 -3.53 -19.60
N VAL A 182 34.84 -2.57 -19.92
CA VAL A 182 35.08 -1.37 -19.10
C VAL A 182 33.82 -0.51 -18.98
N VAL A 183 33.10 -0.29 -20.08
CA VAL A 183 31.84 0.48 -20.07
C VAL A 183 30.78 -0.23 -19.23
N GLU A 184 30.61 -1.55 -19.38
CA GLU A 184 29.67 -2.33 -18.58
C GLU A 184 30.02 -2.31 -17.08
N LEU A 185 31.30 -2.43 -16.75
CA LEU A 185 31.79 -2.34 -15.36
C LEU A 185 31.46 -0.98 -14.74
N THR A 186 31.76 0.10 -15.46
CA THR A 186 31.46 1.48 -15.02
C THR A 186 29.95 1.67 -14.79
N ASN A 187 29.12 1.13 -15.67
CA ASN A 187 27.66 1.17 -15.52
C ASN A 187 27.19 0.36 -14.30
N ALA A 188 27.77 -0.82 -14.07
CA ALA A 188 27.45 -1.64 -12.92
C ALA A 188 27.87 -0.96 -11.60
N GLU A 189 29.03 -0.31 -11.57
CA GLU A 189 29.51 0.46 -10.40
C GLU A 189 28.59 1.64 -10.09
N ARG A 190 28.21 2.40 -11.09
CA ARG A 190 27.26 3.52 -10.92
C ARG A 190 25.93 3.03 -10.37
N LYS A 191 25.40 1.93 -10.93
CA LYS A 191 24.12 1.37 -10.46
C LYS A 191 24.20 0.80 -9.06
N LEU A 192 25.34 0.23 -8.67
CA LEU A 192 25.57 -0.24 -7.31
C LEU A 192 25.63 0.93 -6.30
N GLU A 193 26.24 2.03 -6.66
CA GLU A 193 26.31 3.23 -5.82
C GLU A 193 24.93 3.87 -5.65
N GLU A 194 24.14 3.91 -6.72
CA GLU A 194 22.75 4.29 -6.68
C GLU A 194 21.93 3.42 -5.73
N LEU A 195 21.98 2.09 -5.89
CA LEU A 195 21.28 1.15 -5.00
C LEU A 195 21.73 1.28 -3.53
N LYS A 196 23.02 1.58 -3.29
CA LYS A 196 23.54 1.83 -1.96
C LYS A 196 22.89 3.06 -1.32
N SER A 197 22.77 4.14 -2.06
CA SER A 197 22.11 5.37 -1.58
C SER A 197 20.66 5.12 -1.17
N TYR A 198 19.95 4.23 -1.87
CA TYR A 198 18.57 3.86 -1.53
C TYR A 198 18.44 2.88 -0.39
N LYS A 199 19.41 1.97 -0.22
CA LYS A 199 19.45 1.06 0.92
C LYS A 199 19.56 1.83 2.24
N ASP A 200 20.31 2.93 2.22
CA ASP A 200 20.58 3.77 3.40
C ASP A 200 19.53 4.88 3.59
N ALA A 201 18.78 5.23 2.55
CA ALA A 201 17.74 6.25 2.63
C ALA A 201 16.49 5.74 3.38
N PRO A 202 15.86 6.58 4.22
CA PRO A 202 14.57 6.23 4.81
C PRO A 202 13.50 6.17 3.71
N ALA A 203 12.73 5.07 3.66
CA ALA A 203 11.61 5.00 2.74
C ALA A 203 10.56 6.08 3.08
N PRO A 204 9.98 6.75 2.09
CA PRO A 204 9.01 7.79 2.31
C PRO A 204 7.75 7.21 2.99
N LYS A 205 7.27 7.91 4.01
CA LYS A 205 6.02 7.58 4.73
C LYS A 205 4.83 8.22 4.04
N SER A 206 3.65 7.70 4.31
CA SER A 206 2.39 8.30 3.87
C SER A 206 2.25 9.74 4.34
N TYR A 207 1.83 10.63 3.43
CA TYR A 207 1.61 12.05 3.75
C TYR A 207 0.23 12.21 4.36
N SER A 208 0.17 12.34 5.70
CA SER A 208 -1.08 12.54 6.41
C SER A 208 -1.74 13.86 6.01
N ILE A 209 -2.98 13.80 5.54
CA ILE A 209 -3.83 14.96 5.27
C ILE A 209 -4.67 15.26 6.52
N SER A 210 -5.33 14.22 7.04
CA SER A 210 -6.15 14.28 8.24
C SER A 210 -5.92 13.00 9.05
N PRO A 211 -5.29 13.07 10.21
CA PRO A 211 -5.25 11.94 11.13
C PRO A 211 -6.67 11.65 11.65
N ALA A 212 -6.93 10.39 11.96
CA ALA A 212 -8.19 10.02 12.59
C ALA A 212 -8.28 10.64 13.99
N MET A 213 -9.42 11.26 14.26
CA MET A 213 -9.75 11.82 15.58
C MET A 213 -10.98 11.10 16.13
N PRO A 214 -11.09 10.95 17.46
CA PRO A 214 -12.28 10.41 18.10
C PRO A 214 -13.50 11.27 17.76
N VAL A 215 -14.59 10.63 17.36
CA VAL A 215 -15.85 11.31 17.00
C VAL A 215 -16.86 11.07 18.11
N GLU A 216 -17.35 12.13 18.73
CA GLU A 216 -18.31 12.04 19.85
C GLU A 216 -19.70 11.47 19.45
N LYS A 217 -20.03 11.58 18.17
CA LYS A 217 -21.35 11.13 17.68
C LYS A 217 -21.26 9.72 17.12
N PRO A 218 -22.09 8.80 17.62
CA PRO A 218 -22.14 7.44 17.07
C PRO A 218 -22.66 7.42 15.64
N VAL A 219 -22.23 6.40 14.89
CA VAL A 219 -22.68 6.16 13.53
C VAL A 219 -23.99 5.35 13.56
N GLY A 220 -24.99 5.83 12.84
CA GLY A 220 -26.23 5.11 12.68
C GLY A 220 -27.45 5.94 13.10
N LEU A 221 -28.62 5.42 12.79
CA LEU A 221 -29.87 6.03 13.19
C LEU A 221 -30.13 5.71 14.67
N PRO A 222 -30.58 6.71 15.48
CA PRO A 222 -31.01 6.46 16.84
C PRO A 222 -32.10 5.39 16.91
N ALA A 223 -32.10 4.57 17.96
CA ALA A 223 -33.01 3.44 18.10
C ALA A 223 -34.50 3.85 17.98
N TRP A 224 -34.87 5.05 18.48
CA TRP A 224 -36.23 5.56 18.37
C TRP A 224 -36.65 5.85 16.91
N VAL A 225 -35.69 6.31 16.04
CA VAL A 225 -35.97 6.52 14.62
C VAL A 225 -36.23 5.18 13.92
N ILE A 226 -35.45 4.15 14.24
CA ILE A 226 -35.64 2.79 13.69
C ILE A 226 -37.02 2.24 14.09
N GLY A 227 -37.42 2.43 15.34
CA GLY A 227 -38.74 2.03 15.84
C GLY A 227 -39.89 2.72 15.08
N ILE A 228 -39.81 4.04 14.88
CA ILE A 228 -40.82 4.79 14.15
C ILE A 228 -40.88 4.38 12.68
N LEU A 229 -39.73 4.29 12.00
CA LEU A 229 -39.67 3.87 10.60
C LEU A 229 -40.23 2.46 10.42
N GLY A 230 -39.92 1.52 11.35
CA GLY A 230 -40.47 0.18 11.34
C GLY A 230 -41.98 0.16 11.48
N ALA A 231 -42.54 0.92 12.41
CA ALA A 231 -44.01 1.04 12.59
C ALA A 231 -44.69 1.58 11.35
N VAL A 232 -44.09 2.61 10.69
CA VAL A 232 -44.66 3.25 9.47
C VAL A 232 -44.62 2.29 8.29
N LEU A 233 -43.48 1.57 8.08
CA LEU A 233 -43.35 0.67 6.94
C LEU A 233 -44.28 -0.55 7.08
N ILE A 234 -44.40 -1.14 8.28
CA ILE A 234 -45.28 -2.29 8.51
C ILE A 234 -46.75 -1.86 8.46
N GLY A 235 -47.09 -0.73 9.04
CA GLY A 235 -48.48 -0.18 8.96
C GLY A 235 -48.91 0.19 7.54
N GLY A 236 -47.97 0.76 6.75
CA GLY A 236 -48.19 1.07 5.34
C GLY A 236 -48.33 -0.20 4.48
N GLY A 237 -47.47 -1.18 4.68
CA GLY A 237 -47.51 -2.47 3.99
C GLY A 237 -48.80 -3.26 4.24
N LEU A 238 -49.26 -3.31 5.49
CA LEU A 238 -50.55 -3.93 5.85
C LEU A 238 -51.72 -3.24 5.16
N LYS A 239 -51.72 -1.92 5.07
CA LYS A 239 -52.77 -1.17 4.39
C LYS A 239 -52.86 -1.45 2.88
N VAL A 240 -51.71 -1.53 2.20
CA VAL A 240 -51.63 -1.89 0.78
C VAL A 240 -52.10 -3.33 0.58
N TRP A 241 -51.69 -4.24 1.42
CA TRP A 241 -52.08 -5.65 1.32
C TRP A 241 -53.59 -5.87 1.52
N THR A 242 -54.18 -5.24 2.54
CA THR A 242 -55.64 -5.31 2.76
C THR A 242 -56.45 -4.64 1.65
N ALA A 243 -55.92 -3.59 1.00
CA ALA A 243 -56.58 -2.94 -0.16
C ALA A 243 -56.47 -3.77 -1.44
N SER A 244 -55.50 -4.67 -1.57
CA SER A 244 -55.35 -5.55 -2.75
C SER A 244 -56.15 -6.86 -2.64
N THR A 245 -56.67 -7.18 -1.44
CA THR A 245 -57.45 -8.41 -1.15
C THR A 245 -58.94 -8.15 -0.98
N SER A 246 -59.37 -6.94 -1.04
CA SER A 246 -60.79 -6.47 -1.05
C SER A 246 -61.19 -6.02 -2.42
#